data_219431ade0fc2cf3838789d9a70bf472
#
_entry.id   219431ade0fc2cf3838789d9a70bf472
#
_cell.length_a   1.000
_cell.length_b   1.000
_cell.length_c   1.000
_cell.angle_alpha   90.00
_cell.angle_beta   90.00
_cell.angle_gamma   90.00
#
_symmetry.space_group_name_H-M   'P 1'
#
loop_
_entity.id
_entity.type
_entity.pdbx_description
1 polymer ?
#
loop_
_entity_poly.entity_id
_entity_poly.type
_entity_poly.pdbx_seq_one_letter_code
_entity_poly.pdbx_strand_id
1 'polypeptide(L)' 'MIQIATAFITNSGHANEMLRAFRLEYPKRKIIGVSLSAADPWGWFMTVTYEIEGM' A
#
# COMPACT_ATOMS: atom_id res chain seq x y z
N MET A 1 1.44 -5.44 -15.64
CA MET A 1 2.71 -4.93 -15.07
C MET A 1 2.60 -4.88 -13.56
N ILE A 2 3.57 -5.45 -12.87
CA ILE A 2 3.60 -5.47 -11.40
C ILE A 2 4.51 -4.35 -10.91
N GLN A 3 4.01 -3.58 -9.94
CA GLN A 3 4.77 -2.48 -9.35
C GLN A 3 4.63 -2.50 -7.83
N ILE A 4 5.49 -1.75 -7.18
CA ILE A 4 5.56 -1.66 -5.73
C ILE A 4 5.49 -0.20 -5.32
N ALA A 5 4.64 0.09 -4.34
CA ALA A 5 4.56 1.40 -3.71
C ALA A 5 4.84 1.24 -2.21
N THR A 6 5.57 2.18 -1.65
CA THR A 6 5.92 2.16 -0.23
C THR A 6 5.45 3.44 0.45
N ALA A 7 4.88 3.30 1.63
CA ALA A 7 4.41 4.44 2.42
C ALA A 7 4.76 4.23 3.89
N PHE A 8 5.01 5.33 4.60
CA PHE A 8 5.26 5.31 6.03
C PHE A 8 3.94 5.50 6.76
N ILE A 9 3.67 4.64 7.75
CA ILE A 9 2.43 4.69 8.53
C ILE A 9 2.75 4.65 10.02
N THR A 10 1.87 5.22 10.83
CA THR A 10 2.05 5.30 12.28
C THR A 10 1.11 4.39 13.07
N ASN A 11 0.08 3.86 12.43
CA ASN A 11 -0.84 2.92 13.08
C ASN A 11 -1.60 2.11 12.03
N SER A 12 -2.26 1.04 12.48
CA SER A 12 -2.97 0.13 11.58
C SER A 12 -4.20 0.77 10.90
N GLY A 13 -4.85 1.70 11.60
CA GLY A 13 -5.96 2.45 10.99
C GLY A 13 -5.50 3.27 9.81
N HIS A 14 -4.33 3.88 9.93
CA HIS A 14 -3.74 4.66 8.84
C HIS A 14 -3.46 3.77 7.61
N ALA A 15 -2.99 2.53 7.84
CA ALA A 15 -2.76 1.60 6.74
C ALA A 15 -4.07 1.30 5.99
N ASN A 16 -5.15 1.05 6.71
CA ASN A 16 -6.45 0.79 6.11
C ASN A 16 -6.97 1.98 5.30
N GLU A 17 -6.78 3.19 5.83
CA GLU A 17 -7.19 4.41 5.12
C GLU A 17 -6.41 4.59 3.83
N MET A 18 -5.11 4.36 3.87
CA MET A 18 -4.26 4.48 2.68
C MET A 18 -4.64 3.46 1.61
N LEU A 19 -4.93 2.22 2.01
CA LEU A 19 -5.36 1.20 1.07
C LEU A 19 -6.71 1.55 0.44
N ARG A 20 -7.63 2.08 1.23
CA ARG A 20 -8.93 2.53 0.73
C ARG A 20 -8.75 3.67 -0.28
N ALA A 21 -7.95 4.66 0.05
CA ALA A 21 -7.68 5.78 -0.84
C ALA A 21 -7.03 5.30 -2.14
N PHE A 22 -6.10 4.37 -2.05
CA PHE A 22 -5.44 3.79 -3.21
C PHE A 22 -6.45 3.13 -4.14
N ARG A 23 -7.38 2.34 -3.59
CA ARG A 23 -8.40 1.66 -4.39
C ARG A 23 -9.36 2.64 -5.06
N LEU A 24 -9.73 3.71 -4.35
CA LEU A 24 -10.63 4.72 -4.88
C LEU A 24 -9.97 5.56 -5.97
N GLU A 25 -8.71 5.91 -5.78
CA GLU A 25 -7.98 6.76 -6.72
C GLU A 25 -7.50 5.98 -7.94
N TYR A 26 -7.16 4.70 -7.75
CA TYR A 26 -6.61 3.86 -8.81
C TYR A 26 -7.41 2.55 -8.93
N PRO A 27 -8.65 2.61 -9.42
CA PRO A 27 -9.50 1.41 -9.46
C PRO A 27 -9.01 0.31 -10.40
N LYS A 28 -8.13 0.67 -11.36
CA LYS A 28 -7.57 -0.32 -12.29
C LYS A 28 -6.32 -1.03 -11.76
N ARG A 29 -5.83 -0.60 -10.60
CA ARG A 29 -4.67 -1.22 -9.98
C ARG A 29 -5.13 -2.27 -8.99
N LYS A 30 -4.78 -3.52 -9.24
CA LYS A 30 -5.17 -4.61 -8.38
C LYS A 30 -4.09 -4.87 -7.34
N ILE A 31 -4.46 -4.75 -6.07
CA ILE A 31 -3.53 -5.04 -4.98
C ILE A 31 -3.38 -6.56 -4.87
N ILE A 32 -2.14 -7.05 -4.99
CA ILE A 32 -1.84 -8.47 -4.93
C ILE A 32 -1.06 -8.85 -3.67
N GLY A 33 -0.54 -7.88 -2.94
CA GLY A 33 0.15 -8.14 -1.69
C GLY A 33 0.39 -6.88 -0.91
N VAL A 34 0.38 -7.01 0.42
CA VAL A 34 0.69 -5.91 1.34
C VAL A 34 1.59 -6.48 2.42
N SER A 35 2.68 -5.78 2.72
CA SER A 35 3.55 -6.16 3.82
C SER A 35 3.88 -4.96 4.67
N LEU A 36 4.16 -5.21 5.95
CA LEU A 36 4.53 -4.18 6.90
C LEU A 36 5.90 -4.52 7.46
N SER A 37 6.79 -3.54 7.47
CA SER A 37 8.11 -3.66 8.08
C SER A 37 8.26 -2.59 9.14
N ALA A 38 8.75 -2.96 10.32
CA ALA A 38 8.95 -2.01 11.38
C ALA A 38 9.98 -0.96 10.95
N ALA A 39 9.59 0.31 11.10
CA ALA A 39 10.47 1.45 10.86
C ALA A 39 10.71 2.10 12.21
N ASP A 40 11.89 1.95 12.70
CA ASP A 40 12.24 2.43 14.02
C ASP A 40 12.23 3.96 14.07
N PRO A 41 11.79 4.55 15.19
CA PRO A 41 11.12 3.90 16.32
C PRO A 41 9.59 4.08 16.33
N TRP A 42 9.01 4.79 15.38
CA TRP A 42 7.67 5.36 15.55
C TRP A 42 6.62 4.86 14.58
N GLY A 43 6.91 3.89 13.75
CA GLY A 43 5.91 3.45 12.79
C GLY A 43 6.36 2.27 11.95
N TRP A 44 5.76 2.14 10.77
CA TRP A 44 6.05 1.05 9.86
C TRP A 44 6.11 1.56 8.44
N PHE A 45 6.89 0.87 7.60
CA PHE A 45 6.77 1.01 6.16
C PHE A 45 5.77 -0.02 5.66
N MET A 46 4.77 0.46 4.94
CA MET A 46 3.81 -0.40 4.27
C MET A 46 4.22 -0.51 2.81
N THR A 47 4.44 -1.72 2.34
CA THR A 47 4.78 -2.00 0.95
C THR A 47 3.58 -2.65 0.29
N VAL A 48 3.08 -2.03 -0.76
CA VAL A 48 1.93 -2.53 -1.52
C VAL A 48 2.43 -2.98 -2.87
N THR A 49 2.21 -4.26 -3.17
CA THR A 49 2.49 -4.81 -4.50
C THR A 49 1.19 -4.85 -5.27
N TYR A 50 1.17 -4.28 -6.46
CA TYR A 50 -0.04 -4.20 -7.24
C TYR A 50 0.23 -4.47 -8.71
N GLU A 51 -0.81 -4.86 -9.41
CA GLU A 51 -0.77 -5.08 -10.85
C GLU A 51 -1.64 -4.04 -11.55
N ILE A 52 -1.11 -3.46 -12.62
CA ILE A 52 -1.85 -2.51 -13.45
C ILE A 52 -2.48 -3.29 -14.60
N GLU A 53 -3.81 -3.28 -14.67
CA GLU A 53 -4.55 -3.95 -15.72
C GLU A 53 -4.61 -3.08 -16.98
N GLY A 54 -4.62 -3.75 -18.13
CA GLY A 54 -4.75 -3.06 -19.40
C GLY A 54 -3.47 -2.42 -19.93
N MET A 55 -2.36 -2.78 -19.34
CA MET A 55 -1.05 -2.27 -19.76
C MET A 55 -0.29 -3.32 -20.53
#